data_eaa550260633527e3a0c64640a883c9e
#
_entry.id   eaa550260633527e3a0c64640a883c9e
#
_cell.length_a   1.000
_cell.length_b   1.000
_cell.length_c   1.000
_cell.angle_alpha   90.00
_cell.angle_beta   90.00
_cell.angle_gamma   90.00
#
_symmetry.space_group_name_H-M   'P 1'
#
loop_
_entity.id
_entity.type
_entity.pdbx_description
1 polymer ?
#
loop_
_entity_poly.entity_id
_entity_poly.type
_entity_poly.pdbx_seq_one_letter_code
_entity_poly.pdbx_strand_id
1 'polypeptide(L)'
;ELQQQGLVRHIGLSNVTVTQIAEAQKMVPVVCVQNMYNIVNRGDDALVDLLAQQGIAYVPFFPLGGFTPLQSSDLQAVADSLGATAMQVALAWLLQRSPNILLIPGTSSVAHLRQNLAAGELQLPPDALETLNTLVGRSLN
;
A
#
# COMPACT_ATOMS: atom_id res chain seq x y z
N GLU A 1 -17.00 -17.19 16.42
CA GLU A 1 -18.01 -18.23 16.15
C GLU A 1 -17.83 -18.83 14.75
N LEU A 2 -17.90 -18.05 13.63
CA LEU A 2 -17.77 -18.55 12.25
C LEU A 2 -16.42 -19.24 11.99
N GLN A 3 -15.34 -18.73 12.58
CA GLN A 3 -14.03 -19.36 12.48
C GLN A 3 -13.99 -20.71 13.21
N GLN A 4 -14.60 -20.81 14.38
CA GLN A 4 -14.70 -22.06 15.14
C GLN A 4 -15.56 -23.11 14.42
N GLN A 5 -16.54 -22.68 13.65
CA GLN A 5 -17.38 -23.52 12.78
C GLN A 5 -16.68 -23.94 11.47
N GLY A 6 -15.46 -23.45 11.21
CA GLY A 6 -14.71 -23.72 9.99
C GLY A 6 -15.23 -23.02 8.74
N LEU A 7 -16.18 -22.09 8.87
CA LEU A 7 -16.75 -21.33 7.75
C LEU A 7 -15.85 -20.17 7.30
N VAL A 8 -15.02 -19.67 8.20
CA VAL A 8 -14.01 -18.62 7.95
C VAL A 8 -12.66 -19.12 8.43
N ARG A 9 -11.65 -19.08 7.58
CA ARG A 9 -10.29 -19.54 7.92
C ARG A 9 -9.50 -18.45 8.63
N HIS A 10 -9.45 -17.26 8.06
CA HIS A 10 -8.67 -16.13 8.53
C HIS A 10 -9.52 -14.89 8.66
N ILE A 11 -9.16 -14.00 9.57
CA ILE A 11 -9.87 -12.75 9.81
C ILE A 11 -8.91 -11.60 9.55
N GLY A 12 -9.37 -10.63 8.76
CA GLY A 12 -8.73 -9.34 8.55
C GLY A 12 -9.62 -8.21 9.02
N LEU A 13 -9.06 -7.03 9.19
CA LEU A 13 -9.75 -5.82 9.60
C LEU A 13 -9.59 -4.76 8.50
N SER A 14 -10.55 -3.86 8.40
CA SER A 14 -10.49 -2.76 7.45
C SER A 14 -10.90 -1.45 8.10
N ASN A 15 -10.20 -0.38 7.74
CA ASN A 15 -10.46 0.98 8.21
C ASN A 15 -10.45 1.09 9.74
N VAL A 16 -9.37 0.61 10.35
CA VAL A 16 -9.20 0.45 11.80
C VAL A 16 -7.97 1.19 12.34
N THR A 17 -8.05 1.60 13.59
CA THR A 17 -6.93 2.17 14.36
C THR A 17 -6.11 1.09 15.08
N VAL A 18 -4.91 1.45 15.53
CA VAL A 18 -4.05 0.59 16.37
C VAL A 18 -4.80 0.05 17.58
N THR A 19 -5.60 0.89 18.26
CA THR A 19 -6.39 0.49 19.43
C THR A 19 -7.44 -0.55 19.07
N GLN A 20 -8.15 -0.37 17.95
CA GLN A 20 -9.15 -1.33 17.49
C GLN A 20 -8.52 -2.67 17.09
N ILE A 21 -7.33 -2.65 16.48
CA ILE A 21 -6.58 -3.87 16.17
C ILE A 21 -6.21 -4.60 17.45
N ALA A 22 -5.67 -3.90 18.44
CA ALA A 22 -5.31 -4.49 19.73
C ALA A 22 -6.51 -5.11 20.46
N GLU A 23 -7.69 -4.50 20.39
CA GLU A 23 -8.92 -5.07 20.93
C GLU A 23 -9.35 -6.33 20.18
N ALA A 24 -9.31 -6.32 18.85
CA ALA A 24 -9.66 -7.49 18.04
C ALA A 24 -8.70 -8.67 18.29
N GLN A 25 -7.41 -8.39 18.46
CA GLN A 25 -6.39 -9.41 18.74
C GLN A 25 -6.59 -10.14 20.09
N LYS A 26 -7.30 -9.53 21.04
CA LYS A 26 -7.70 -10.23 22.28
C LYS A 26 -8.74 -11.32 22.04
N MET A 27 -9.48 -11.23 20.95
CA MET A 27 -10.61 -12.12 20.62
C MET A 27 -10.24 -13.16 19.57
N VAL A 28 -9.39 -12.80 18.59
CA VAL A 28 -9.09 -13.61 17.41
C VAL A 28 -7.74 -13.22 16.78
N PRO A 29 -7.00 -14.18 16.21
CA PRO A 29 -5.83 -13.85 15.40
C PRO A 29 -6.22 -13.02 14.16
N VAL A 30 -5.60 -11.84 14.01
CA VAL A 30 -5.77 -10.97 12.85
C VAL A 30 -4.60 -11.22 11.89
N VAL A 31 -4.89 -11.53 10.62
CA VAL A 31 -3.85 -11.85 9.63
C VAL A 31 -3.57 -10.72 8.64
N CYS A 32 -4.51 -9.80 8.46
CA CYS A 32 -4.28 -8.62 7.64
C CYS A 32 -5.08 -7.41 8.12
N VAL A 33 -4.58 -6.23 7.77
CA VAL A 33 -5.27 -4.94 7.95
C VAL A 33 -5.33 -4.22 6.61
N GLN A 34 -6.51 -3.71 6.26
CA GLN A 34 -6.74 -2.98 5.03
C GLN A 34 -7.18 -1.56 5.37
N ASN A 35 -6.28 -0.59 5.21
CA ASN A 35 -6.54 0.83 5.44
C ASN A 35 -6.14 1.67 4.21
N MET A 36 -6.58 2.93 4.20
CA MET A 36 -6.17 3.89 3.18
C MET A 36 -4.70 4.26 3.33
N TYR A 37 -3.89 3.95 2.32
CA TYR A 37 -2.47 4.30 2.35
C TYR A 37 -1.89 4.34 0.93
N ASN A 38 -1.08 5.35 0.66
CA ASN A 38 -0.33 5.50 -0.59
C ASN A 38 0.81 6.51 -0.39
N ILE A 39 1.57 6.78 -1.44
CA ILE A 39 2.76 7.63 -1.39
C ILE A 39 2.51 9.05 -0.84
N VAL A 40 1.30 9.58 -0.93
CA VAL A 40 0.92 10.92 -0.41
C VAL A 40 0.11 10.85 0.88
N ASN A 41 -0.64 9.76 1.10
CA ASN A 41 -1.40 9.52 2.32
C ASN A 41 -0.68 8.49 3.19
N ARG A 42 0.10 8.98 4.14
CA ARG A 42 1.03 8.18 4.96
C ARG A 42 0.69 8.21 6.45
N GLY A 43 -0.57 8.47 6.79
CA GLY A 43 -1.02 8.50 8.18
C GLY A 43 -0.75 7.20 8.96
N ASP A 44 -0.66 6.07 8.26
CA ASP A 44 -0.43 4.74 8.82
C ASP A 44 1.04 4.29 8.81
N ASP A 45 2.04 5.17 8.56
CA ASP A 45 3.45 4.77 8.55
C ASP A 45 3.85 3.93 9.77
N ALA A 46 3.51 4.40 10.97
CA ALA A 46 3.80 3.68 12.22
C ALA A 46 3.01 2.37 12.35
N LEU A 47 1.78 2.32 11.84
CA LEU A 47 0.97 1.10 11.83
C LEU A 47 1.55 0.05 10.88
N VAL A 48 2.00 0.45 9.69
CA VAL A 48 2.67 -0.46 8.74
C VAL A 48 3.88 -1.13 9.38
N ASP A 49 4.72 -0.33 10.08
CA ASP A 49 5.91 -0.85 10.76
C ASP A 49 5.57 -1.78 11.92
N LEU A 50 4.54 -1.44 12.70
CA LEU A 50 4.04 -2.28 13.80
C LEU A 50 3.53 -3.64 13.28
N LEU A 51 2.72 -3.63 12.22
CA LEU A 51 2.15 -4.84 11.63
C LEU A 51 3.23 -5.72 10.98
N ALA A 52 4.28 -5.12 10.39
CA ALA A 52 5.42 -5.86 9.87
C ALA A 52 6.15 -6.64 10.98
N GLN A 53 6.36 -6.01 12.15
CA GLN A 53 6.95 -6.67 13.33
C GLN A 53 6.10 -7.84 13.85
N GLN A 54 4.78 -7.75 13.67
CA GLN A 54 3.83 -8.79 14.09
C GLN A 54 3.60 -9.87 13.03
N GLY A 55 4.19 -9.75 11.84
CA GLY A 55 3.94 -10.66 10.71
C GLY A 55 2.53 -10.57 10.13
N ILE A 56 1.86 -9.42 10.29
CA ILE A 56 0.51 -9.15 9.80
C ILE A 56 0.60 -8.40 8.47
N ALA A 57 -0.11 -8.90 7.46
CA ALA A 57 -0.15 -8.24 6.15
C ALA A 57 -0.86 -6.88 6.22
N TYR A 58 -0.32 -5.90 5.52
CA TYR A 58 -0.96 -4.60 5.33
C TYR A 58 -1.40 -4.43 3.87
N VAL A 59 -2.69 -4.17 3.67
CA VAL A 59 -3.31 -4.12 2.34
C VAL A 59 -3.81 -2.69 2.08
N PRO A 60 -3.00 -1.82 1.45
CA PRO A 60 -3.40 -0.45 1.19
C PRO A 60 -4.53 -0.39 0.16
N PHE A 61 -5.69 0.14 0.55
CA PHE A 61 -6.68 0.52 -0.46
C PHE A 61 -6.38 1.93 -1.01
N PHE A 62 -6.81 2.19 -2.24
CA PHE A 62 -6.44 3.36 -3.03
C PHE A 62 -4.91 3.55 -3.19
N PRO A 63 -4.17 2.49 -3.55
CA PRO A 63 -2.72 2.57 -3.69
C PRO A 63 -2.28 3.59 -4.74
N LEU A 64 -3.16 3.92 -5.70
CA LEU A 64 -2.94 4.90 -6.77
C LEU A 64 -3.81 6.16 -6.63
N GLY A 65 -4.31 6.48 -5.43
CA GLY A 65 -5.09 7.69 -5.15
C GLY A 65 -6.62 7.53 -5.27
N GLY A 66 -7.10 6.33 -5.66
CA GLY A 66 -8.54 6.05 -5.76
C GLY A 66 -9.24 6.83 -6.88
N PHE A 67 -10.31 7.57 -6.54
CA PHE A 67 -11.08 8.36 -7.51
C PHE A 67 -10.32 9.60 -8.03
N THR A 68 -9.30 10.05 -7.31
CA THR A 68 -8.39 11.11 -7.76
C THR A 68 -7.03 10.47 -7.96
N PRO A 69 -6.62 10.20 -9.23
CA PRO A 69 -5.32 9.61 -9.52
C PRO A 69 -4.19 10.47 -8.96
N LEU A 70 -3.12 9.82 -8.51
CA LEU A 70 -1.91 10.49 -8.06
C LEU A 70 -1.30 11.30 -9.20
N GLN A 71 -1.17 12.61 -9.01
CA GLN A 71 -0.54 13.53 -9.93
C GLN A 71 0.52 14.34 -9.18
N SER A 72 1.77 14.25 -9.61
CA SER A 72 2.88 14.99 -9.04
C SER A 72 3.98 15.12 -10.08
N SER A 73 4.52 16.33 -10.25
CA SER A 73 5.67 16.56 -11.11
C SER A 73 6.89 15.74 -10.69
N ASP A 74 7.10 15.59 -9.37
CA ASP A 74 8.23 14.84 -8.84
C ASP A 74 8.06 13.34 -9.10
N LEU A 75 6.83 12.82 -8.94
CA LEU A 75 6.52 11.42 -9.27
C LEU A 75 6.70 11.16 -10.78
N GLN A 76 6.27 12.09 -11.63
CA GLN A 76 6.44 11.98 -13.07
C GLN A 76 7.91 12.06 -13.47
N ALA A 77 8.69 12.99 -12.90
CA ALA A 77 10.11 13.12 -13.17
C ALA A 77 10.90 11.83 -12.81
N VAL A 78 10.58 11.21 -11.68
CA VAL A 78 11.16 9.91 -11.31
C VAL A 78 10.76 8.83 -12.31
N ALA A 79 9.48 8.79 -12.71
CA ALA A 79 9.00 7.81 -13.68
C ALA A 79 9.72 7.94 -15.04
N ASP A 80 9.86 9.16 -15.53
CA ASP A 80 10.56 9.45 -16.80
C ASP A 80 12.03 9.02 -16.73
N SER A 81 12.71 9.27 -15.60
CA SER A 81 14.11 8.87 -15.40
C SER A 81 14.34 7.35 -15.40
N LEU A 82 13.31 6.60 -15.01
CA LEU A 82 13.36 5.13 -14.92
C LEU A 82 12.72 4.44 -16.13
N GLY A 83 12.20 5.20 -17.10
CA GLY A 83 11.48 4.62 -18.24
C GLY A 83 10.22 3.87 -17.85
N ALA A 84 9.60 4.26 -16.73
CA ALA A 84 8.40 3.66 -16.16
C ALA A 84 7.22 4.63 -16.18
N THR A 85 6.02 4.16 -15.84
CA THR A 85 4.86 5.02 -15.61
C THR A 85 4.82 5.51 -14.16
N ALA A 86 4.23 6.67 -13.90
CA ALA A 86 4.04 7.19 -12.56
C ALA A 86 3.29 6.19 -11.65
N MET A 87 2.34 5.44 -12.21
CA MET A 87 1.60 4.39 -11.49
C MET A 87 2.50 3.22 -11.09
N GLN A 88 3.41 2.79 -11.98
CA GLN A 88 4.38 1.74 -11.65
C GLN A 88 5.33 2.19 -10.55
N VAL A 89 5.82 3.44 -10.59
CA VAL A 89 6.68 4.01 -9.55
C VAL A 89 5.95 4.07 -8.20
N ALA A 90 4.69 4.51 -8.18
CA ALA A 90 3.89 4.55 -6.95
C ALA A 90 3.67 3.15 -6.35
N LEU A 91 3.40 2.14 -7.17
CA LEU A 91 3.26 0.75 -6.71
C LEU A 91 4.60 0.16 -6.23
N ALA A 92 5.69 0.40 -6.97
CA ALA A 92 7.02 -0.04 -6.58
C ALA A 92 7.46 0.59 -5.24
N TRP A 93 7.13 1.88 -5.04
CA TRP A 93 7.38 2.55 -3.77
C TRP A 93 6.65 1.86 -2.60
N LEU A 94 5.38 1.51 -2.77
CA LEU A 94 4.62 0.78 -1.75
C LEU A 94 5.27 -0.57 -1.42
N LEU A 95 5.66 -1.35 -2.43
CA LEU A 95 6.31 -2.66 -2.22
C LEU A 95 7.65 -2.55 -1.51
N GLN A 96 8.40 -1.46 -1.74
CA GLN A 96 9.69 -1.22 -1.10
C GLN A 96 9.57 -0.54 0.26
N ARG A 97 8.39 0.04 0.59
CA ARG A 97 8.12 0.65 1.89
C ARG A 97 8.13 -0.37 3.03
N SER A 98 7.58 -1.56 2.81
CA SER A 98 7.57 -2.62 3.84
C SER A 98 7.27 -3.99 3.23
N PRO A 99 7.93 -5.07 3.72
CA PRO A 99 7.76 -6.41 3.17
C PRO A 99 6.40 -7.03 3.43
N ASN A 100 5.59 -6.48 4.34
CA ASN A 100 4.25 -6.98 4.66
C ASN A 100 3.15 -6.33 3.80
N ILE A 101 3.49 -5.45 2.86
CA ILE A 101 2.49 -4.79 2.00
C ILE A 101 2.06 -5.72 0.88
N LEU A 102 0.73 -5.88 0.73
CA LEU A 102 0.07 -6.57 -0.38
C LEU A 102 -0.74 -5.56 -1.20
N LEU A 103 -0.41 -5.41 -2.48
CA LEU A 103 -1.06 -4.44 -3.35
C LEU A 103 -2.38 -4.97 -3.94
N ILE A 104 -3.38 -4.08 -4.03
CA ILE A 104 -4.68 -4.34 -4.64
C ILE A 104 -5.05 -3.27 -5.70
N PRO A 105 -4.19 -2.97 -6.69
CA PRO A 105 -4.49 -1.98 -7.73
C PRO A 105 -5.60 -2.48 -8.65
N GLY A 106 -6.79 -1.88 -8.54
CA GLY A 106 -7.95 -2.25 -9.35
C GLY A 106 -7.80 -1.79 -10.80
N THR A 107 -8.13 -2.67 -11.76
CA THR A 107 -8.20 -2.32 -13.18
C THR A 107 -9.11 -3.28 -13.94
N SER A 108 -9.75 -2.78 -15.02
CA SER A 108 -10.47 -3.59 -16.02
C SER A 108 -9.67 -3.73 -17.33
N SER A 109 -8.50 -3.13 -17.44
CA SER A 109 -7.63 -3.14 -18.62
C SER A 109 -6.52 -4.19 -18.47
N VAL A 110 -6.41 -5.11 -19.45
CA VAL A 110 -5.30 -6.09 -19.50
C VAL A 110 -3.93 -5.38 -19.61
N ALA A 111 -3.86 -4.27 -20.33
CA ALA A 111 -2.63 -3.48 -20.46
C ALA A 111 -2.21 -2.92 -19.08
N HIS A 112 -3.13 -2.31 -18.33
CA HIS A 112 -2.86 -1.82 -16.98
C HIS A 112 -2.52 -2.94 -16.00
N LEU A 113 -3.17 -4.12 -16.11
CA LEU A 113 -2.80 -5.29 -15.29
C LEU A 113 -1.34 -5.69 -15.49
N ARG A 114 -0.88 -5.74 -16.75
CA ARG A 114 0.54 -6.04 -17.06
C ARG A 114 1.48 -4.97 -16.50
N GLN A 115 1.12 -3.70 -16.60
CA GLN A 115 1.90 -2.60 -16.01
C GLN A 115 1.97 -2.71 -14.48
N ASN A 116 0.84 -3.00 -13.83
CA ASN A 116 0.79 -3.19 -12.38
C ASN A 116 1.68 -4.36 -11.93
N LEU A 117 1.66 -5.48 -12.65
CA LEU A 117 2.53 -6.63 -12.35
C LEU A 117 4.01 -6.29 -12.55
N ALA A 118 4.35 -5.58 -13.60
CA ALA A 118 5.73 -5.15 -13.86
C ALA A 118 6.29 -4.20 -12.79
N ALA A 119 5.43 -3.49 -12.04
CA ALA A 119 5.87 -2.68 -10.91
C ALA A 119 6.58 -3.48 -9.81
N GLY A 120 6.29 -4.79 -9.69
CA GLY A 120 6.94 -5.68 -8.74
C GLY A 120 8.44 -5.94 -9.05
N GLU A 121 8.86 -5.71 -10.28
CA GLU A 121 10.24 -5.88 -10.72
C GLU A 121 11.02 -4.54 -10.73
N LEU A 122 10.31 -3.41 -10.58
CA LEU A 122 10.90 -2.08 -10.63
C LEU A 122 11.63 -1.77 -9.32
N GLN A 123 12.94 -1.63 -9.38
CA GLN A 123 13.76 -1.20 -8.24
C GLN A 123 13.93 0.32 -8.28
N LEU A 124 13.54 0.99 -7.21
CA LEU A 124 13.71 2.43 -7.06
C LEU A 124 15.09 2.72 -6.44
N PRO A 125 15.95 3.50 -7.10
CA PRO A 125 17.25 3.88 -6.53
C PRO A 125 17.07 4.81 -5.32
N PRO A 126 18.08 4.92 -4.44
CA PRO A 126 17.99 5.67 -3.18
C PRO A 126 17.59 7.14 -3.35
N ASP A 127 18.08 7.82 -4.36
CA ASP A 127 17.77 9.21 -4.69
C ASP A 127 16.29 9.38 -5.12
N ALA A 128 15.76 8.44 -5.88
CA ALA A 128 14.35 8.39 -6.22
C ALA A 128 13.48 8.18 -4.98
N LEU A 129 13.85 7.25 -4.08
CA LEU A 129 13.14 7.02 -2.82
C LEU A 129 13.16 8.27 -1.94
N GLU A 130 14.29 8.97 -1.84
CA GLU A 130 14.40 10.23 -1.09
C GLU A 130 13.43 11.29 -1.65
N THR A 131 13.44 11.50 -2.97
CA THR A 131 12.51 12.42 -3.65
C THR A 131 11.04 12.06 -3.37
N LEU A 132 10.67 10.80 -3.58
CA LEU A 132 9.31 10.30 -3.40
C LEU A 132 8.84 10.40 -1.94
N ASN A 133 9.73 10.23 -0.97
CA ASN A 133 9.41 10.36 0.44
C ASN A 133 9.06 11.81 0.85
N THR A 134 9.38 12.81 0.06
CA THR A 134 8.97 14.21 0.30
C THR A 134 7.54 14.53 -0.13
N LEU A 135 6.85 13.61 -0.82
CA LEU A 135 5.49 13.82 -1.34
C LEU A 135 4.39 13.77 -0.27
N VAL A 136 4.73 13.54 0.98
CA VAL A 136 3.78 13.41 2.10
C VAL A 136 2.95 14.69 2.26
N GLY A 137 1.61 14.52 2.27
CA GLY A 137 0.69 15.61 2.61
C GLY A 137 0.59 16.75 1.60
N ARG A 138 1.25 16.66 0.45
CA ARG A 138 1.04 17.63 -0.64
C ARG A 138 -0.31 17.34 -1.28
N SER A 139 -1.27 18.26 -1.14
CA SER A 139 -2.47 18.26 -1.98
C SER A 139 -2.01 18.30 -3.43
N LEU A 140 -2.29 17.25 -4.16
CA LEU A 140 -2.00 17.18 -5.58
C LEU A 140 -3.07 18.01 -6.29
N ASN A 141 -2.75 19.29 -6.60
CA ASN A 141 -3.58 20.17 -7.44
C ASN A 141 -3.38 19.84 -8.90
#